data_0fc307b61f80306bda7ef3ff6011a128
#
_entry.id   0fc307b61f80306bda7ef3ff6011a128
#
_cell.length_a   1.000
_cell.length_b   1.000
_cell.length_c   1.000
_cell.angle_alpha   90.00
_cell.angle_beta   90.00
_cell.angle_gamma   90.00
#
_symmetry.space_group_name_H-M   'P 1'
#
loop_
_entity.id
_entity.type
_entity.pdbx_description
1 polymer ?
#
loop_
_entity_poly.entity_id
_entity_poly.type
_entity_poly.pdbx_seq_one_letter_code
_entity_poly.pdbx_strand_id
1 'polypeptide(L)'
;MTDEERLAAFMARIERGEKIEASDWMPAQYRVTLVKFMQMHAFSEIMGALPEKEWVPRAPTLARKLSLMAKVQDEMGHGQLILRITEDLAAPLGKTREDLVADLFTGQAKFHNVFHMPAPTWADCGVIGWLVDGAAVVSQAALLDSSYGPYARVLQRVCAEEGFHI
;
A
#
# COMPACT_ATOMS: atom_id res chain seq x y z
N MET A 1 15.49 18.35 26.06
CA MET A 1 14.46 17.29 26.18
C MET A 1 15.14 15.94 26.05
N THR A 2 15.03 15.11 27.06
CA THR A 2 15.56 13.72 27.02
C THR A 2 14.80 12.85 26.04
N ASP A 3 15.33 11.68 25.71
CA ASP A 3 14.61 10.74 24.80
C ASP A 3 13.31 10.21 25.44
N GLU A 4 13.27 10.05 26.76
CA GLU A 4 12.06 9.68 27.50
C GLU A 4 10.98 10.78 27.40
N GLU A 5 11.35 12.04 27.57
CA GLU A 5 10.43 13.18 27.44
C GLU A 5 9.89 13.29 26.01
N ARG A 6 10.73 13.04 24.98
CA ARG A 6 10.30 13.03 23.58
C ARG A 6 9.34 11.90 23.30
N LEU A 7 9.61 10.71 23.82
CA LEU A 7 8.73 9.54 23.66
C LEU A 7 7.38 9.79 24.31
N ALA A 8 7.37 10.32 25.54
CA ALA A 8 6.13 10.65 26.24
C ALA A 8 5.31 11.71 25.48
N ALA A 9 5.96 12.75 24.95
CA ALA A 9 5.30 13.77 24.14
C ALA A 9 4.73 13.18 22.82
N PHE A 10 5.47 12.29 22.17
CA PHE A 10 5.02 11.58 20.96
C PHE A 10 3.78 10.72 21.25
N MET A 11 3.80 9.91 22.31
CA MET A 11 2.67 9.08 22.71
C MET A 11 1.44 9.92 23.04
N ALA A 12 1.60 11.01 23.78
CA ALA A 12 0.52 11.92 24.12
C ALA A 12 -0.13 12.57 22.88
N ARG A 13 0.64 12.86 21.82
CA ARG A 13 0.09 13.35 20.54
C ARG A 13 -0.80 12.28 19.89
N ILE A 14 -0.34 11.04 19.83
CA ILE A 14 -1.11 9.92 19.26
C ILE A 14 -2.39 9.70 20.06
N GLU A 15 -2.33 9.70 21.38
CA GLU A 15 -3.50 9.53 22.26
C GLU A 15 -4.56 10.61 22.05
N ARG A 16 -4.15 11.83 21.69
CA ARG A 16 -5.06 12.93 21.33
C ARG A 16 -5.57 12.86 19.89
N GLY A 17 -5.17 11.84 19.10
CA GLY A 17 -5.53 11.71 17.70
C GLY A 17 -4.80 12.65 16.75
N GLU A 18 -3.71 13.30 17.22
CA GLU A 18 -2.90 14.16 16.38
C GLU A 18 -2.12 13.32 15.36
N LYS A 19 -2.08 13.79 14.12
CA LYS A 19 -1.30 13.13 13.08
C LYS A 19 0.18 13.50 13.18
N ILE A 20 1.02 12.52 12.89
CA ILE A 20 2.48 12.66 12.82
C ILE A 20 2.86 12.86 11.36
N GLU A 21 3.65 13.88 11.07
CA GLU A 21 4.16 14.19 9.73
C GLU A 21 5.58 13.65 9.51
N ALA A 22 6.01 13.55 8.25
CA ALA A 22 7.34 13.03 7.91
C ALA A 22 8.49 13.82 8.56
N SER A 23 8.31 15.12 8.75
CA SER A 23 9.27 16.03 9.40
C SER A 23 9.26 15.98 10.93
N ASP A 24 8.23 15.38 11.53
CA ASP A 24 8.12 15.29 12.98
C ASP A 24 9.17 14.32 13.55
N TRP A 25 9.59 14.61 14.79
CA TRP A 25 10.32 13.60 15.54
C TRP A 25 9.42 12.41 15.84
N MET A 26 9.95 11.21 15.64
CA MET A 26 9.30 9.95 15.96
C MET A 26 10.33 8.92 16.43
N PRO A 27 9.94 7.96 17.29
CA PRO A 27 10.83 6.89 17.70
C PRO A 27 11.35 6.08 16.50
N ALA A 28 12.61 5.68 16.55
CA ALA A 28 13.22 4.88 15.47
C ALA A 28 12.43 3.61 15.14
N GLN A 29 11.93 2.92 16.18
CA GLN A 29 11.11 1.72 16.02
C GLN A 29 9.80 2.02 15.28
N TYR A 30 9.13 3.14 15.58
CA TYR A 30 7.91 3.56 14.86
C TYR A 30 8.21 3.77 13.38
N ARG A 31 9.26 4.55 13.06
CA ARG A 31 9.68 4.83 11.69
C ARG A 31 10.00 3.55 10.92
N VAL A 32 10.87 2.69 11.47
CA VAL A 32 11.30 1.45 10.80
C VAL A 32 10.14 0.49 10.57
N THR A 33 9.25 0.35 11.55
CA THR A 33 8.08 -0.53 11.43
C THR A 33 7.12 -0.01 10.35
N LEU A 34 6.87 1.29 10.36
CA LEU A 34 5.94 1.90 9.40
C LEU A 34 6.49 1.86 7.97
N VAL A 35 7.79 2.11 7.76
CA VAL A 35 8.44 1.96 6.45
C VAL A 35 8.26 0.55 5.91
N LYS A 36 8.51 -0.49 6.72
CA LYS A 36 8.34 -1.89 6.30
C LYS A 36 6.88 -2.21 5.97
N PHE A 37 5.96 -1.73 6.78
CA PHE A 37 4.53 -1.96 6.58
C PHE A 37 4.02 -1.31 5.29
N MET A 38 4.34 -0.04 5.08
CA MET A 38 3.93 0.70 3.90
C MET A 38 4.61 0.18 2.63
N GLN A 39 5.88 -0.26 2.72
CA GLN A 39 6.57 -0.91 1.61
C GLN A 39 5.88 -2.23 1.22
N MET A 40 5.51 -3.06 2.19
CA MET A 40 4.75 -4.29 1.94
C MET A 40 3.38 -4.01 1.32
N HIS A 41 2.68 -2.99 1.78
CA HIS A 41 1.40 -2.56 1.21
C HIS A 41 1.59 -2.14 -0.26
N ALA A 42 2.49 -1.21 -0.53
CA ALA A 42 2.79 -0.75 -1.88
C ALA A 42 3.17 -1.91 -2.84
N PHE A 43 3.92 -2.88 -2.33
CA PHE A 43 4.29 -4.06 -3.11
C PHE A 43 3.09 -4.98 -3.35
N SER A 44 2.15 -5.06 -2.42
CA SER A 44 0.91 -5.84 -2.60
C SER A 44 0.06 -5.25 -3.71
N GLU A 45 -0.09 -3.93 -3.78
CA GLU A 45 -0.77 -3.24 -4.88
C GLU A 45 -0.12 -3.57 -6.24
N ILE A 46 1.20 -3.35 -6.34
CA ILE A 46 1.96 -3.58 -7.57
C ILE A 46 1.91 -5.05 -7.99
N MET A 47 2.14 -5.97 -7.07
CA MET A 47 2.17 -7.40 -7.38
C MET A 47 0.77 -7.98 -7.61
N GLY A 48 -0.25 -7.41 -6.97
CA GLY A 48 -1.66 -7.75 -7.18
C GLY A 48 -2.15 -7.42 -8.59
N ALA A 49 -1.67 -6.32 -9.17
CA ALA A 49 -1.98 -5.92 -10.53
C ALA A 49 -1.46 -6.90 -11.60
N LEU A 50 -0.38 -7.65 -11.32
CA LEU A 50 0.28 -8.49 -12.34
C LEU A 50 -0.56 -9.67 -12.83
N PRO A 51 -1.20 -10.50 -11.98
CA PRO A 51 -2.10 -11.56 -12.43
C PRO A 51 -3.27 -11.01 -13.26
N GLU A 52 -3.85 -9.90 -12.86
CA GLU A 52 -4.97 -9.26 -13.55
C GLU A 52 -4.56 -8.68 -14.91
N LYS A 53 -3.39 -8.08 -15.00
CA LYS A 53 -2.81 -7.58 -16.26
C LYS A 53 -2.75 -8.67 -17.34
N GLU A 54 -2.41 -9.90 -16.97
CA GLU A 54 -2.35 -11.04 -17.91
C GLU A 54 -3.72 -11.37 -18.52
N TRP A 55 -4.81 -10.98 -17.85
CA TRP A 55 -6.17 -11.20 -18.31
C TRP A 55 -6.73 -10.05 -19.16
N VAL A 56 -6.13 -8.88 -19.20
CA VAL A 56 -6.62 -7.75 -20.01
C VAL A 56 -6.86 -8.16 -21.49
N PRO A 57 -5.89 -8.77 -22.22
CA PRO A 57 -6.13 -9.19 -23.60
C PRO A 57 -7.11 -10.39 -23.72
N ARG A 58 -7.26 -11.19 -22.67
CA ARG A 58 -8.03 -12.45 -22.65
C ARG A 58 -9.43 -12.30 -22.09
N ALA A 59 -9.78 -11.18 -21.47
CA ALA A 59 -11.09 -10.92 -20.90
C ALA A 59 -12.21 -11.08 -21.97
N PRO A 60 -13.38 -11.61 -21.59
CA PRO A 60 -14.37 -12.13 -22.56
C PRO A 60 -15.06 -11.06 -23.41
N THR A 61 -15.11 -9.81 -22.94
CA THR A 61 -15.75 -8.70 -23.68
C THR A 61 -14.87 -7.44 -23.65
N LEU A 62 -15.11 -6.52 -24.59
CA LEU A 62 -14.41 -5.23 -24.61
C LEU A 62 -14.64 -4.45 -23.31
N ALA A 63 -15.86 -4.43 -22.79
CA ALA A 63 -16.16 -3.77 -21.52
C ALA A 63 -15.31 -4.33 -20.38
N ARG A 64 -15.20 -5.66 -20.26
CA ARG A 64 -14.36 -6.31 -19.24
C ARG A 64 -12.87 -6.02 -19.43
N LYS A 65 -12.39 -5.94 -20.67
CA LYS A 65 -11.01 -5.55 -20.95
C LYS A 65 -10.71 -4.13 -20.45
N LEU A 66 -11.62 -3.19 -20.75
CA LEU A 66 -11.46 -1.79 -20.35
C LEU A 66 -11.54 -1.62 -18.83
N SER A 67 -12.50 -2.28 -18.17
CA SER A 67 -12.60 -2.24 -16.70
C SER A 67 -11.35 -2.80 -16.04
N LEU A 68 -10.86 -3.96 -16.51
CA LEU A 68 -9.66 -4.58 -15.94
C LEU A 68 -8.41 -3.75 -16.20
N MET A 69 -8.31 -3.09 -17.36
CA MET A 69 -7.19 -2.17 -17.65
C MET A 69 -7.20 -0.96 -16.72
N ALA A 70 -8.37 -0.37 -16.47
CA ALA A 70 -8.51 0.75 -15.53
C ALA A 70 -8.09 0.32 -14.13
N LYS A 71 -8.61 -0.82 -13.65
CA LYS A 71 -8.24 -1.38 -12.35
C LYS A 71 -6.72 -1.59 -12.22
N VAL A 72 -6.09 -2.27 -13.16
CA VAL A 72 -4.64 -2.49 -13.17
C VAL A 72 -3.87 -1.16 -13.10
N GLN A 73 -4.36 -0.12 -13.77
CA GLN A 73 -3.74 1.20 -13.72
C GLN A 73 -3.89 1.84 -12.34
N ASP A 74 -5.05 1.69 -11.69
CA ASP A 74 -5.29 2.20 -10.34
C ASP A 74 -4.39 1.50 -9.32
N GLU A 75 -4.30 0.16 -9.33
CA GLU A 75 -3.41 -0.62 -8.45
C GLU A 75 -1.94 -0.18 -8.56
N MET A 76 -1.46 -0.01 -9.79
CA MET A 76 -0.11 0.51 -10.02
C MET A 76 0.04 1.94 -9.49
N GLY A 77 -0.99 2.77 -9.60
CA GLY A 77 -1.06 4.12 -9.05
C GLY A 77 -1.03 4.14 -7.53
N HIS A 78 -1.81 3.26 -6.88
CA HIS A 78 -1.85 3.08 -5.42
C HIS A 78 -0.47 2.72 -4.87
N GLY A 79 0.18 1.72 -5.46
CA GLY A 79 1.53 1.33 -5.09
C GLY A 79 2.53 2.50 -5.20
N GLN A 80 2.46 3.30 -6.28
CA GLN A 80 3.32 4.47 -6.47
C GLN A 80 3.07 5.56 -5.43
N LEU A 81 1.81 5.84 -5.09
CA LEU A 81 1.45 6.83 -4.07
C LEU A 81 1.99 6.43 -2.69
N ILE A 82 1.81 5.15 -2.31
CA ILE A 82 2.29 4.63 -1.03
C ILE A 82 3.82 4.63 -0.99
N LEU A 83 4.50 4.24 -2.08
CA LEU A 83 5.96 4.30 -2.16
C LEU A 83 6.48 5.73 -1.99
N ARG A 84 5.80 6.73 -2.55
CA ARG A 84 6.21 8.13 -2.45
C ARG A 84 6.29 8.61 -1.01
N ILE A 85 5.25 8.36 -0.22
CA ILE A 85 5.23 8.76 1.19
C ILE A 85 6.11 7.84 2.06
N THR A 86 6.38 6.61 1.62
CA THR A 86 7.35 5.72 2.26
C THR A 86 8.77 6.24 2.08
N GLU A 87 9.10 6.77 0.90
CA GLU A 87 10.37 7.41 0.59
C GLU A 87 10.66 8.58 1.54
N ASP A 88 9.70 9.50 1.70
CA ASP A 88 9.84 10.64 2.62
C ASP A 88 10.09 10.17 4.08
N LEU A 89 9.43 9.08 4.49
CA LEU A 89 9.60 8.50 5.82
C LEU A 89 10.93 7.75 5.98
N ALA A 90 11.45 7.15 4.91
CA ALA A 90 12.67 6.35 4.89
C ALA A 90 13.95 7.20 4.68
N ALA A 91 13.83 8.40 4.15
CA ALA A 91 14.97 9.28 3.87
C ALA A 91 15.89 9.52 5.09
N PRO A 92 15.38 9.74 6.34
CA PRO A 92 16.22 9.85 7.52
C PRO A 92 16.94 8.54 7.91
N LEU A 93 16.57 7.39 7.32
CA LEU A 93 17.26 6.11 7.46
C LEU A 93 18.34 5.92 6.40
N GLY A 94 18.59 6.93 5.55
CA GLY A 94 19.54 6.88 4.45
C GLY A 94 19.09 6.02 3.27
N LYS A 95 17.78 5.74 3.15
CA LYS A 95 17.22 4.94 2.05
C LYS A 95 16.65 5.84 0.97
N THR A 96 17.01 5.54 -0.27
CA THR A 96 16.45 6.15 -1.48
C THR A 96 15.24 5.35 -1.99
N ARG A 97 14.57 5.89 -3.02
CA ARG A 97 13.52 5.15 -3.74
C ARG A 97 14.05 3.87 -4.36
N GLU A 98 15.24 3.92 -4.94
CA GLU A 98 15.89 2.76 -5.55
C GLU A 98 16.12 1.65 -4.53
N ASP A 99 16.54 2.01 -3.30
CA ASP A 99 16.70 1.05 -2.21
C ASP A 99 15.37 0.43 -1.79
N LEU A 100 14.29 1.22 -1.78
CA LEU A 100 12.96 0.74 -1.40
C LEU A 100 12.39 -0.24 -2.43
N VAL A 101 12.64 -0.03 -3.73
CA VAL A 101 12.08 -0.89 -4.79
C VAL A 101 13.02 -2.02 -5.22
N ALA A 102 14.25 -2.03 -4.76
CA ALA A 102 15.25 -3.05 -5.13
C ALA A 102 14.76 -4.49 -4.93
N ASP A 103 14.00 -4.72 -3.85
CA ASP A 103 13.46 -6.03 -3.52
C ASP A 103 12.49 -6.57 -4.59
N LEU A 104 11.76 -5.70 -5.31
CA LEU A 104 10.89 -6.11 -6.42
C LEU A 104 11.66 -6.74 -7.58
N PHE A 105 12.88 -6.25 -7.84
CA PHE A 105 13.73 -6.72 -8.93
C PHE A 105 14.57 -7.93 -8.57
N THR A 106 14.81 -8.14 -7.27
CA THR A 106 15.62 -9.26 -6.76
C THR A 106 14.80 -10.46 -6.31
N GLY A 107 13.47 -10.36 -6.34
CA GLY A 107 12.57 -11.40 -5.86
C GLY A 107 12.52 -11.51 -4.33
N GLN A 108 13.00 -10.50 -3.61
CA GLN A 108 12.98 -10.43 -2.15
C GLN A 108 11.79 -9.62 -1.60
N ALA A 109 10.95 -9.09 -2.48
CA ALA A 109 9.78 -8.29 -2.11
C ALA A 109 8.83 -9.08 -1.22
N LYS A 110 8.38 -8.43 -0.14
CA LYS A 110 7.33 -8.97 0.73
C LYS A 110 6.01 -8.32 0.35
N PHE A 111 5.04 -9.14 0.02
CA PHE A 111 3.67 -8.77 -0.33
C PHE A 111 2.70 -9.86 0.08
N HIS A 112 1.42 -9.65 -0.09
CA HIS A 112 0.38 -10.62 0.30
C HIS A 112 0.56 -11.97 -0.40
N ASN A 113 0.54 -13.04 0.39
CA ASN A 113 0.80 -14.41 -0.09
C ASN A 113 -0.12 -14.87 -1.22
N VAL A 114 -1.35 -14.34 -1.31
CA VAL A 114 -2.31 -14.67 -2.37
C VAL A 114 -1.74 -14.38 -3.76
N PHE A 115 -0.91 -13.38 -3.92
CA PHE A 115 -0.31 -12.99 -5.21
C PHE A 115 0.85 -13.91 -5.67
N HIS A 116 1.24 -14.88 -4.85
CA HIS A 116 2.09 -16.00 -5.29
C HIS A 116 1.29 -17.12 -5.96
N MET A 117 -0.04 -17.11 -5.85
CA MET A 117 -0.90 -18.13 -6.43
C MET A 117 -1.19 -17.78 -7.90
N PRO A 118 -1.12 -18.76 -8.82
CA PRO A 118 -1.46 -18.50 -10.20
C PRO A 118 -2.97 -18.27 -10.38
N ALA A 119 -3.33 -17.43 -11.35
CA ALA A 119 -4.72 -17.19 -11.77
C ALA A 119 -4.93 -17.75 -13.19
N PRO A 120 -5.01 -19.07 -13.38
CA PRO A 120 -5.02 -19.72 -14.69
C PRO A 120 -6.33 -19.54 -15.46
N THR A 121 -7.43 -19.20 -14.77
CA THR A 121 -8.75 -19.03 -15.40
C THR A 121 -9.30 -17.62 -15.19
N TRP A 122 -10.27 -17.24 -16.02
CA TRP A 122 -11.01 -15.97 -15.83
C TRP A 122 -11.75 -15.93 -14.48
N ALA A 123 -12.21 -17.10 -14.02
CA ALA A 123 -12.84 -17.21 -12.70
C ALA A 123 -11.86 -16.88 -11.56
N ASP A 124 -10.60 -17.34 -11.65
CA ASP A 124 -9.57 -17.01 -10.66
C ASP A 124 -9.29 -15.51 -10.62
N CYS A 125 -9.21 -14.86 -11.79
CA CYS A 125 -9.07 -13.41 -11.87
C CYS A 125 -10.27 -12.71 -11.21
N GLY A 126 -11.50 -13.18 -11.44
CA GLY A 126 -12.70 -12.63 -10.82
C GLY A 126 -12.75 -12.86 -9.30
N VAL A 127 -12.25 -13.99 -8.81
CA VAL A 127 -12.16 -14.29 -7.37
C VAL A 127 -11.14 -13.39 -6.70
N ILE A 128 -9.99 -13.13 -7.33
CA ILE A 128 -9.00 -12.16 -6.82
C ILE A 128 -9.68 -10.81 -6.68
N GLY A 129 -10.26 -10.26 -7.76
CA GLY A 129 -10.91 -8.96 -7.75
C GLY A 129 -12.05 -8.84 -6.72
N TRP A 130 -12.79 -9.91 -6.43
CA TRP A 130 -13.89 -9.83 -5.48
C TRP A 130 -13.47 -10.08 -4.03
N LEU A 131 -12.71 -11.13 -3.76
CA LEU A 131 -12.36 -11.52 -2.38
C LEU A 131 -11.14 -10.76 -1.86
N VAL A 132 -10.11 -10.57 -2.68
CA VAL A 132 -8.88 -9.90 -2.22
C VAL A 132 -9.10 -8.41 -2.12
N ASP A 133 -9.74 -7.78 -3.12
CA ASP A 133 -10.06 -6.35 -3.07
C ASP A 133 -11.12 -6.07 -2.01
N GLY A 134 -12.13 -6.94 -1.84
CA GLY A 134 -13.08 -6.83 -0.74
C GLY A 134 -12.41 -6.87 0.63
N ALA A 135 -11.39 -7.72 0.82
CA ALA A 135 -10.58 -7.74 2.03
C ALA A 135 -9.69 -6.49 2.16
N ALA A 136 -9.14 -6.00 1.02
CA ALA A 136 -8.35 -4.78 0.97
C ALA A 136 -9.19 -3.56 1.41
N VAL A 137 -10.39 -3.38 0.87
CA VAL A 137 -11.31 -2.30 1.27
C VAL A 137 -11.54 -2.28 2.78
N VAL A 138 -11.81 -3.43 3.40
CA VAL A 138 -12.06 -3.52 4.85
C VAL A 138 -10.79 -3.20 5.66
N SER A 139 -9.65 -3.76 5.27
CA SER A 139 -8.39 -3.57 6.00
C SER A 139 -7.83 -2.17 5.83
N GLN A 140 -7.92 -1.61 4.62
CA GLN A 140 -7.46 -0.25 4.33
C GLN A 140 -8.34 0.81 4.99
N ALA A 141 -9.67 0.57 5.10
CA ALA A 141 -10.58 1.45 5.81
C ALA A 141 -10.17 1.61 7.29
N ALA A 142 -9.70 0.54 7.93
CA ALA A 142 -9.19 0.60 9.31
C ALA A 142 -7.90 1.44 9.42
N LEU A 143 -7.15 1.60 8.33
CA LEU A 143 -5.91 2.38 8.30
C LEU A 143 -6.13 3.88 7.99
N LEU A 144 -7.36 4.31 7.68
CA LEU A 144 -7.71 5.73 7.50
C LEU A 144 -7.43 6.55 8.76
N ASP A 145 -7.46 5.90 9.93
CA ASP A 145 -7.11 6.51 11.21
C ASP A 145 -5.62 6.39 11.58
N SER A 146 -4.77 5.96 10.64
CA SER A 146 -3.33 5.89 10.86
C SER A 146 -2.80 7.14 11.54
N SER A 147 -1.96 6.96 12.56
CA SER A 147 -1.28 8.06 13.24
C SER A 147 -0.28 8.80 12.33
N TYR A 148 0.18 8.18 11.24
CA TYR A 148 1.01 8.84 10.24
C TYR A 148 0.15 9.57 9.22
N GLY A 149 0.13 10.89 9.28
CA GLY A 149 -0.75 11.76 8.50
C GLY A 149 -0.66 11.57 6.97
N PRO A 150 0.54 11.49 6.36
CA PRO A 150 0.67 11.25 4.93
C PRO A 150 0.00 9.94 4.48
N TYR A 151 0.12 8.87 5.27
CA TYR A 151 -0.49 7.59 4.95
C TYR A 151 -2.01 7.64 5.04
N ALA A 152 -2.56 8.23 6.11
CA ALA A 152 -4.00 8.41 6.24
C ALA A 152 -4.59 9.19 5.05
N ARG A 153 -3.91 10.25 4.57
CA ARG A 153 -4.36 11.05 3.41
C ARG A 153 -4.31 10.27 2.09
N VAL A 154 -3.25 9.51 1.85
CA VAL A 154 -3.14 8.67 0.64
C VAL A 154 -4.24 7.61 0.63
N LEU A 155 -4.51 6.98 1.77
CA LEU A 155 -5.54 5.95 1.88
C LEU A 155 -6.96 6.47 1.65
N GLN A 156 -7.24 7.76 1.90
CA GLN A 156 -8.54 8.34 1.54
C GLN A 156 -8.83 8.22 0.05
N ARG A 157 -7.80 8.43 -0.78
CA ARG A 157 -7.91 8.27 -2.22
C ARG A 157 -7.96 6.79 -2.62
N VAL A 158 -7.04 5.99 -2.11
CA VAL A 158 -6.95 4.55 -2.40
C VAL A 158 -8.28 3.85 -2.08
N CYS A 159 -8.82 4.04 -0.87
CA CYS A 159 -10.11 3.43 -0.48
C CYS A 159 -11.30 3.90 -1.35
N ALA A 160 -11.27 5.15 -1.84
CA ALA A 160 -12.32 5.64 -2.73
C ALA A 160 -12.26 4.97 -4.11
N GLU A 161 -11.05 4.75 -4.65
CA GLU A 161 -10.82 4.09 -5.93
C GLU A 161 -11.07 2.58 -5.83
N GLU A 162 -10.67 1.91 -4.74
CA GLU A 162 -10.96 0.50 -4.46
C GLU A 162 -12.46 0.15 -4.50
N GLY A 163 -13.31 1.07 -4.10
CA GLY A 163 -14.76 0.89 -4.18
C GLY A 163 -15.30 0.66 -5.60
N PHE A 164 -14.52 0.95 -6.64
CA PHE A 164 -14.86 0.68 -8.04
C PHE A 164 -14.35 -0.67 -8.56
N HIS A 165 -13.51 -1.36 -7.79
CA HIS A 165 -12.89 -2.63 -8.18
C HIS A 165 -13.75 -3.86 -7.86
N ILE A 166 -14.78 -3.72 -7.02
CA ILE A 166 -15.63 -4.81 -6.51
C ILE A 166 -16.89 -5.03 -7.37
#